data_19ff5f5b9d8232f449522e2a3d130d73
#
_entry.id   19ff5f5b9d8232f449522e2a3d130d73
#
_cell.length_a   1.000
_cell.length_b   1.000
_cell.length_c   1.000
_cell.angle_alpha   90.00
_cell.angle_beta   90.00
_cell.angle_gamma   90.00
#
_symmetry.space_group_name_H-M   'P 1'
#
loop_
_entity.id
_entity.type
_entity.pdbx_description
1 polymer ?
#
loop_
_entity_poly.entity_id
_entity_poly.type
_entity_poly.pdbx_seq_one_letter_code
_entity_poly.pdbx_strand_id
1 'polypeptide(L)'
;TELANADHKICAVTAAMCDGTGLCEFREHHRNRFFDVGIAEEHAVTFGAGLAAAGMKPVVAIYSTFLQRAYDNILHDVALQALPVLLCIDRSGLNAKDGATHHGIFDVSFLSEIPGMQIYTPITVSALRRALRAALASGKPAAVRYGNFSEDERILRTFYQRETPEAPTVLCNFSPWDKVDAVIVVAGKIAGEALK
;
A
#
# COMPACT_ATOMS: atom_id res chain seq x y z
N THR A 1 9.25 -10.90 1.15
CA THR A 1 10.16 -12.05 0.90
C THR A 1 9.47 -13.13 0.07
N GLU A 2 8.30 -13.69 0.49
CA GLU A 2 7.58 -14.79 -0.20
C GLU A 2 7.40 -14.56 -1.72
N LEU A 3 6.87 -13.42 -2.12
CA LEU A 3 6.65 -13.09 -3.54
C LEU A 3 7.96 -12.99 -4.33
N ALA A 4 9.02 -12.50 -3.71
CA ALA A 4 10.32 -12.37 -4.34
C ALA A 4 11.08 -13.71 -4.46
N ASN A 5 10.73 -14.70 -3.66
CA ASN A 5 11.22 -16.07 -3.85
C ASN A 5 10.63 -16.71 -5.12
N ALA A 6 9.39 -16.36 -5.44
CA ALA A 6 8.68 -16.86 -6.62
C ALA A 6 8.97 -16.07 -7.91
N ASP A 7 9.34 -14.79 -7.80
CA ASP A 7 9.60 -13.92 -8.94
C ASP A 7 10.91 -13.14 -8.75
N HIS A 8 11.92 -13.49 -9.52
CA HIS A 8 13.25 -12.85 -9.47
C HIS A 8 13.28 -11.39 -9.96
N LYS A 9 12.23 -10.92 -10.61
CA LYS A 9 12.09 -9.52 -11.03
C LYS A 9 11.69 -8.60 -9.89
N ILE A 10 11.15 -9.13 -8.78
CA ILE A 10 10.77 -8.30 -7.64
C ILE A 10 12.01 -7.82 -6.91
N CYS A 11 12.12 -6.50 -6.77
CA CYS A 11 13.14 -5.82 -5.98
C CYS A 11 12.50 -4.84 -5.01
N ALA A 12 13.20 -4.48 -3.95
CA ALA A 12 12.71 -3.57 -2.93
C ALA A 12 13.60 -2.33 -2.84
N VAL A 13 12.97 -1.18 -2.75
CA VAL A 13 13.61 0.14 -2.57
C VAL A 13 13.02 0.80 -1.34
N THR A 14 13.86 1.44 -0.54
CA THR A 14 13.42 2.24 0.61
C THR A 14 14.32 3.45 0.79
N ALA A 15 13.89 4.40 1.62
CA ALA A 15 14.60 5.64 1.90
C ALA A 15 14.94 5.74 3.40
N ALA A 16 15.97 5.00 3.85
CA ALA A 16 16.40 4.87 5.25
C ALA A 16 15.31 4.33 6.20
N MET A 17 14.37 3.52 5.69
CA MET A 17 13.22 3.00 6.46
C MET A 17 13.17 1.47 6.47
N CYS A 18 14.28 0.78 6.26
CA CYS A 18 14.34 -0.68 6.15
C CYS A 18 13.64 -1.39 7.33
N ASP A 19 14.00 -1.02 8.55
CA ASP A 19 13.46 -1.66 9.76
C ASP A 19 11.98 -1.33 9.95
N GLY A 20 11.62 -0.06 9.75
CA GLY A 20 10.28 0.44 9.95
C GLY A 20 9.25 -0.08 8.92
N THR A 21 9.68 -0.38 7.71
CA THR A 21 8.83 -0.94 6.64
C THR A 21 8.86 -2.47 6.59
N GLY A 22 9.57 -3.13 7.52
CA GLY A 22 9.66 -4.58 7.60
C GLY A 22 10.46 -5.25 6.49
N LEU A 23 11.39 -4.52 5.86
CA LEU A 23 12.20 -5.04 4.75
C LEU A 23 13.47 -5.75 5.19
N CYS A 24 13.75 -5.88 6.50
CA CYS A 24 14.98 -6.52 7.01
C CYS A 24 15.13 -7.96 6.49
N GLU A 25 14.08 -8.76 6.59
CA GLU A 25 14.09 -10.13 6.06
C GLU A 25 14.35 -10.16 4.54
N PHE A 26 13.72 -9.25 3.80
CA PHE A 26 13.97 -9.12 2.36
C PHE A 26 15.45 -8.79 2.08
N ARG A 27 16.01 -7.83 2.79
CA ARG A 27 17.42 -7.43 2.67
C ARG A 27 18.38 -8.59 2.92
N GLU A 28 18.09 -9.43 3.92
CA GLU A 28 18.93 -10.59 4.24
C GLU A 28 18.90 -11.66 3.16
N HIS A 29 17.73 -11.98 2.61
CA HIS A 29 17.55 -13.06 1.63
C HIS A 29 17.82 -12.62 0.18
N HIS A 30 17.66 -11.32 -0.12
CA HIS A 30 17.71 -10.77 -1.50
C HIS A 30 18.61 -9.56 -1.61
N ARG A 31 19.81 -9.59 -1.07
CA ARG A 31 20.75 -8.45 -1.02
C ARG A 31 20.93 -7.74 -2.36
N ASN A 32 21.03 -8.50 -3.45
CA ASN A 32 21.26 -7.96 -4.80
C ASN A 32 20.01 -7.31 -5.42
N ARG A 33 18.89 -7.35 -4.74
CA ARG A 33 17.59 -6.79 -5.16
C ARG A 33 16.98 -5.87 -4.11
N PHE A 34 17.78 -5.50 -3.11
CA PHE A 34 17.41 -4.54 -2.06
C PHE A 34 18.26 -3.30 -2.19
N PHE A 35 17.60 -2.13 -2.18
CA PHE A 35 18.23 -0.83 -2.34
C PHE A 35 17.71 0.13 -1.26
N ASP A 36 18.62 0.64 -0.45
CA ASP A 36 18.34 1.73 0.48
C ASP A 36 19.07 2.97 -0.03
N VAL A 37 18.32 3.98 -0.43
CA VAL A 37 18.84 5.19 -1.04
C VAL A 37 19.18 6.30 -0.02
N GLY A 38 19.05 6.00 1.27
CA GLY A 38 19.16 7.00 2.32
C GLY A 38 17.89 7.86 2.42
N ILE A 39 17.95 8.99 3.12
CA ILE A 39 16.81 9.90 3.30
C ILE A 39 16.61 10.72 2.01
N ALA A 40 16.05 10.07 0.99
CA ALA A 40 15.84 10.65 -0.35
C ALA A 40 14.63 9.97 -1.03
N GLU A 41 13.44 10.31 -0.59
CA GLU A 41 12.19 9.67 -1.03
C GLU A 41 11.93 9.90 -2.52
N GLU A 42 12.25 11.08 -3.04
CA GLU A 42 12.17 11.44 -4.45
C GLU A 42 13.05 10.52 -5.29
N HIS A 43 14.29 10.33 -4.83
CA HIS A 43 15.23 9.44 -5.51
C HIS A 43 14.78 7.98 -5.45
N ALA A 44 14.20 7.53 -4.33
CA ALA A 44 13.66 6.18 -4.21
C ALA A 44 12.61 5.88 -5.28
N VAL A 45 11.71 6.83 -5.53
CA VAL A 45 10.66 6.70 -6.55
C VAL A 45 11.23 6.72 -7.96
N THR A 46 12.09 7.70 -8.28
CA THR A 46 12.74 7.79 -9.60
C THR A 46 13.61 6.57 -9.89
N PHE A 47 14.35 6.09 -8.89
CA PHE A 47 15.16 4.86 -9.02
C PHE A 47 14.28 3.64 -9.26
N GLY A 48 13.15 3.53 -8.53
CA GLY A 48 12.13 2.52 -8.77
C GLY A 48 11.57 2.57 -10.20
N ALA A 49 11.28 3.78 -10.70
CA ALA A 49 10.84 3.97 -12.08
C ALA A 49 11.88 3.46 -13.09
N GLY A 50 13.16 3.77 -12.89
CA GLY A 50 14.27 3.25 -13.70
C GLY A 50 14.36 1.72 -13.69
N LEU A 51 14.21 1.09 -12.54
CA LEU A 51 14.15 -0.37 -12.42
C LEU A 51 12.95 -0.97 -13.17
N ALA A 52 11.78 -0.33 -13.09
CA ALA A 52 10.59 -0.77 -13.81
C ALA A 52 10.78 -0.63 -15.34
N ALA A 53 11.36 0.46 -15.81
CA ALA A 53 11.70 0.66 -17.22
C ALA A 53 12.71 -0.39 -17.74
N ALA A 54 13.58 -0.89 -16.86
CA ALA A 54 14.50 -2.00 -17.14
C ALA A 54 13.84 -3.40 -17.04
N GLY A 55 12.51 -3.48 -16.82
CA GLY A 55 11.75 -4.73 -16.78
C GLY A 55 11.74 -5.45 -15.43
N MET A 56 12.18 -4.79 -14.36
CA MET A 56 12.03 -5.25 -12.98
C MET A 56 10.63 -4.92 -12.45
N LYS A 57 10.31 -5.46 -11.28
CA LYS A 57 9.07 -5.20 -10.52
C LYS A 57 9.44 -4.53 -9.18
N PRO A 58 9.70 -3.24 -9.17
CA PRO A 58 10.12 -2.55 -7.96
C PRO A 58 8.96 -2.35 -6.98
N VAL A 59 9.25 -2.64 -5.73
CA VAL A 59 8.42 -2.33 -4.56
C VAL A 59 9.13 -1.22 -3.79
N VAL A 60 8.56 -0.01 -3.82
CA VAL A 60 9.11 1.15 -3.12
C VAL A 60 8.36 1.31 -1.80
N ALA A 61 9.02 1.04 -0.69
CA ALA A 61 8.43 1.06 0.64
C ALA A 61 8.84 2.32 1.43
N ILE A 62 7.86 3.19 1.68
CA ILE A 62 8.05 4.52 2.30
C ILE A 62 6.87 4.79 3.24
N TYR A 63 7.11 5.54 4.32
CA TYR A 63 6.03 6.01 5.19
C TYR A 63 5.16 7.04 4.48
N SER A 64 3.86 6.97 4.72
CA SER A 64 2.86 7.82 4.10
C SER A 64 3.20 9.31 4.18
N THR A 65 3.56 9.81 5.36
CA THR A 65 3.91 11.23 5.56
C THR A 65 5.14 11.66 4.77
N PHE A 66 6.10 10.77 4.55
CA PHE A 66 7.32 11.10 3.81
C PHE A 66 7.17 10.95 2.30
N LEU A 67 6.24 10.13 1.84
CA LEU A 67 5.96 9.92 0.43
C LEU A 67 5.48 11.21 -0.28
N GLN A 68 4.89 12.15 0.45
CA GLN A 68 4.47 13.45 -0.12
C GLN A 68 5.63 14.24 -0.75
N ARG A 69 6.88 14.01 -0.32
CA ARG A 69 8.07 14.63 -0.95
C ARG A 69 8.27 14.17 -2.38
N ALA A 70 7.86 12.95 -2.71
CA ALA A 70 8.04 12.34 -4.02
C ALA A 70 6.80 12.47 -4.95
N TYR A 71 5.88 13.38 -4.67
CA TYR A 71 4.65 13.54 -5.46
C TYR A 71 4.95 13.76 -6.95
N ASP A 72 5.86 14.67 -7.26
CA ASP A 72 6.26 14.98 -8.63
C ASP A 72 6.88 13.76 -9.33
N ASN A 73 7.75 13.03 -8.64
CA ASN A 73 8.38 11.82 -9.19
C ASN A 73 7.36 10.69 -9.43
N ILE A 74 6.36 10.55 -8.56
CA ILE A 74 5.26 9.59 -8.79
C ILE A 74 4.48 9.97 -10.05
N LEU A 75 4.18 11.27 -10.24
CA LEU A 75 3.46 11.75 -11.41
C LEU A 75 4.28 11.60 -12.68
N HIS A 76 5.48 12.19 -12.73
CA HIS A 76 6.28 12.30 -13.95
C HIS A 76 7.06 11.02 -14.29
N ASP A 77 7.72 10.42 -13.28
CA ASP A 77 8.61 9.30 -13.56
C ASP A 77 7.88 7.97 -13.61
N VAL A 78 6.75 7.84 -12.88
CA VAL A 78 6.00 6.58 -12.78
C VAL A 78 4.70 6.64 -13.60
N ALA A 79 3.78 7.54 -13.25
CA ALA A 79 2.42 7.50 -13.76
C ALA A 79 2.30 7.92 -15.23
N LEU A 80 2.93 9.02 -15.65
CA LEU A 80 2.91 9.47 -17.05
C LEU A 80 3.53 8.45 -18.02
N GLN A 81 4.48 7.65 -17.52
CA GLN A 81 5.11 6.58 -18.29
C GLN A 81 4.40 5.23 -18.11
N ALA A 82 3.33 5.18 -17.30
CA ALA A 82 2.59 3.97 -16.95
C ALA A 82 3.48 2.81 -16.45
N LEU A 83 4.57 3.11 -15.74
CA LEU A 83 5.52 2.12 -15.26
C LEU A 83 4.95 1.32 -14.08
N PRO A 84 5.14 -0.01 -14.03
CA PRO A 84 4.59 -0.88 -12.99
C PRO A 84 5.41 -0.80 -11.68
N VAL A 85 5.43 0.36 -11.06
CA VAL A 85 6.00 0.58 -9.75
C VAL A 85 4.92 0.33 -8.70
N LEU A 86 5.23 -0.49 -7.70
CA LEU A 86 4.38 -0.69 -6.53
C LEU A 86 4.87 0.15 -5.36
N LEU A 87 4.08 1.13 -4.96
CA LEU A 87 4.30 1.91 -3.73
C LEU A 87 3.68 1.18 -2.54
N CYS A 88 4.50 0.73 -1.59
CA CYS A 88 4.07 0.18 -0.31
C CYS A 88 4.10 1.30 0.74
N ILE A 89 2.94 1.82 1.08
CA ILE A 89 2.79 3.01 1.91
C ILE A 89 2.47 2.60 3.34
N ASP A 90 3.49 2.60 4.17
CA ASP A 90 3.37 2.27 5.59
C ASP A 90 2.94 3.50 6.43
N ARG A 91 2.48 3.30 7.64
CA ARG A 91 1.97 4.33 8.56
C ARG A 91 0.82 5.16 7.98
N SER A 92 -0.01 4.57 7.12
CA SER A 92 -1.21 5.24 6.62
C SER A 92 -2.24 5.45 7.73
N GLY A 93 -2.86 6.64 7.75
CA GLY A 93 -3.81 7.04 8.76
C GLY A 93 -3.17 7.71 9.99
N LEU A 94 -3.91 7.80 11.09
CA LEU A 94 -3.42 8.37 12.34
C LEU A 94 -2.43 7.41 12.99
N ASN A 95 -1.27 7.92 13.36
CA ASN A 95 -0.22 7.19 14.02
C ASN A 95 -0.02 7.70 15.46
N ALA A 96 -0.63 7.00 16.41
CA ALA A 96 -0.58 7.41 17.81
C ALA A 96 0.81 7.23 18.43
N LYS A 97 1.61 6.27 17.95
CA LYS A 97 2.92 5.96 18.53
C LYS A 97 3.99 6.99 18.17
N ASP A 98 4.03 7.40 16.90
CA ASP A 98 5.08 8.27 16.38
C ASP A 98 4.65 9.76 16.35
N GLY A 99 3.38 10.05 16.65
CA GLY A 99 2.83 11.39 16.81
C GLY A 99 2.49 12.11 15.49
N ALA A 100 2.21 13.40 15.61
CA ALA A 100 1.64 14.23 14.55
C ALA A 100 2.50 14.31 13.27
N THR A 101 3.83 14.27 13.41
CA THR A 101 4.75 14.33 12.26
C THR A 101 4.71 13.07 11.38
N HIS A 102 4.10 12.00 11.88
CA HIS A 102 4.02 10.70 11.20
C HIS A 102 2.59 10.32 10.81
N HIS A 103 1.62 11.22 10.94
CA HIS A 103 0.26 10.96 10.47
C HIS A 103 0.22 10.88 8.95
N GLY A 104 -0.21 9.72 8.44
CA GLY A 104 -0.33 9.44 7.01
C GLY A 104 -1.76 9.71 6.51
N ILE A 105 -2.20 10.95 6.50
CA ILE A 105 -3.58 11.33 6.20
C ILE A 105 -3.77 11.98 4.83
N PHE A 106 -2.69 12.34 4.13
CA PHE A 106 -2.75 13.05 2.86
C PHE A 106 -2.47 12.17 1.63
N ASP A 107 -1.98 10.95 1.82
CA ASP A 107 -1.56 10.05 0.75
C ASP A 107 -2.70 9.75 -0.25
N VAL A 108 -3.91 9.47 0.22
CA VAL A 108 -5.05 9.24 -0.68
C VAL A 108 -5.36 10.48 -1.51
N SER A 109 -5.32 11.67 -0.89
CA SER A 109 -5.65 12.91 -1.59
C SER A 109 -4.74 13.14 -2.79
N PHE A 110 -3.43 13.14 -2.60
CA PHE A 110 -2.51 13.40 -3.71
C PHE A 110 -2.38 12.23 -4.70
N LEU A 111 -2.51 10.98 -4.23
CA LEU A 111 -2.45 9.81 -5.13
C LEU A 111 -3.71 9.67 -5.99
N SER A 112 -4.88 10.07 -5.50
CA SER A 112 -6.13 9.97 -6.26
C SER A 112 -6.20 10.95 -7.44
N GLU A 113 -5.38 12.01 -7.42
CA GLU A 113 -5.27 12.97 -8.51
C GLU A 113 -4.35 12.47 -9.65
N ILE A 114 -3.55 11.43 -9.40
CA ILE A 114 -2.58 10.90 -10.36
C ILE A 114 -3.27 9.95 -11.35
N PRO A 115 -3.29 10.26 -12.67
CA PRO A 115 -3.95 9.42 -13.66
C PRO A 115 -3.37 8.00 -13.72
N GLY A 116 -4.24 7.01 -13.76
CA GLY A 116 -3.84 5.60 -13.90
C GLY A 116 -3.31 4.93 -12.63
N MET A 117 -3.15 5.66 -11.53
CA MET A 117 -2.74 5.12 -10.23
C MET A 117 -3.82 4.23 -9.64
N GLN A 118 -3.47 3.00 -9.30
CA GLN A 118 -4.35 2.07 -8.57
C GLN A 118 -4.08 2.17 -7.08
N ILE A 119 -5.11 2.41 -6.26
CA ILE A 119 -4.96 2.57 -4.81
C ILE A 119 -5.69 1.44 -4.10
N TYR A 120 -4.96 0.66 -3.30
CA TYR A 120 -5.47 -0.42 -2.47
C TYR A 120 -5.37 -0.03 -0.99
N THR A 121 -6.44 -0.27 -0.24
CA THR A 121 -6.52 0.04 1.20
C THR A 121 -6.92 -1.20 2.01
N PRO A 122 -6.06 -2.23 2.07
CA PRO A 122 -6.38 -3.45 2.80
C PRO A 122 -6.53 -3.19 4.30
N ILE A 123 -7.46 -3.91 4.93
CA ILE A 123 -7.78 -3.76 6.36
C ILE A 123 -7.39 -4.98 7.19
N THR A 124 -6.98 -6.07 6.53
CA THR A 124 -6.46 -7.29 7.16
C THR A 124 -5.15 -7.72 6.51
N VAL A 125 -4.37 -8.54 7.20
CA VAL A 125 -3.12 -9.10 6.65
C VAL A 125 -3.41 -9.98 5.43
N SER A 126 -4.51 -10.73 5.44
CA SER A 126 -4.91 -11.53 4.27
C SER A 126 -5.26 -10.64 3.08
N ALA A 127 -6.01 -9.56 3.29
CA ALA A 127 -6.30 -8.56 2.25
C ALA A 127 -5.04 -7.85 1.75
N LEU A 128 -4.07 -7.54 2.64
CA LEU A 128 -2.79 -6.95 2.26
C LEU A 128 -2.01 -7.89 1.33
N ARG A 129 -1.92 -9.18 1.65
CA ARG A 129 -1.27 -10.17 0.78
C ARG A 129 -1.93 -10.26 -0.59
N ARG A 130 -3.25 -10.23 -0.66
CA ARG A 130 -3.98 -10.21 -1.94
C ARG A 130 -3.74 -8.92 -2.73
N ALA A 131 -3.80 -7.76 -2.06
CA ALA A 131 -3.55 -6.47 -2.68
C ALA A 131 -2.14 -6.38 -3.29
N LEU A 132 -1.12 -6.85 -2.58
CA LEU A 132 0.26 -6.89 -3.09
C LEU A 132 0.38 -7.78 -4.34
N ARG A 133 -0.24 -8.96 -4.33
CA ARG A 133 -0.26 -9.84 -5.50
C ARG A 133 -1.00 -9.23 -6.68
N ALA A 134 -2.16 -8.65 -6.45
CA ALA A 134 -2.96 -8.00 -7.49
C ALA A 134 -2.23 -6.79 -8.08
N ALA A 135 -1.64 -5.94 -7.25
CA ALA A 135 -0.87 -4.78 -7.68
C ALA A 135 0.33 -5.19 -8.55
N LEU A 136 1.13 -6.16 -8.11
CA LEU A 136 2.29 -6.68 -8.88
C LEU A 136 1.89 -7.37 -10.19
N ALA A 137 0.70 -7.97 -10.24
CA ALA A 137 0.18 -8.63 -11.44
C ALA A 137 -0.47 -7.66 -12.42
N SER A 138 -0.91 -6.49 -11.96
CA SER A 138 -1.65 -5.52 -12.78
C SER A 138 -0.81 -4.94 -13.92
N GLY A 139 0.51 -4.88 -13.77
CA GLY A 139 1.41 -4.21 -14.73
C GLY A 139 1.19 -2.70 -14.82
N LYS A 140 0.59 -2.07 -13.81
CA LYS A 140 0.27 -0.64 -13.75
C LYS A 140 0.88 0.01 -12.51
N PRO A 141 1.02 1.36 -12.49
CA PRO A 141 1.32 2.08 -11.27
C PRO A 141 0.33 1.74 -10.16
N ALA A 142 0.82 1.35 -8.99
CA ALA A 142 -0.05 0.95 -7.90
C ALA A 142 0.48 1.40 -6.54
N ALA A 143 -0.44 1.71 -5.63
CA ALA A 143 -0.17 2.04 -4.25
C ALA A 143 -0.97 1.10 -3.33
N VAL A 144 -0.30 0.44 -2.41
CA VAL A 144 -0.92 -0.35 -1.34
C VAL A 144 -0.61 0.35 -0.03
N ARG A 145 -1.64 0.89 0.61
CA ARG A 145 -1.52 1.67 1.84
C ARG A 145 -2.02 0.92 3.05
N TYR A 146 -1.25 0.90 4.11
CA TYR A 146 -1.56 0.19 5.35
C TYR A 146 -0.99 0.90 6.57
N GLY A 147 -1.63 0.67 7.71
CA GLY A 147 -1.17 1.24 8.97
C GLY A 147 -0.31 0.26 9.77
N ASN A 148 0.42 0.79 10.75
CA ASN A 148 1.24 0.01 11.68
C ASN A 148 0.46 -0.34 12.96
N PHE A 149 -0.44 -1.30 12.88
CA PHE A 149 -1.26 -1.74 14.01
C PHE A 149 -1.75 -3.18 13.86
N SER A 150 -2.18 -3.77 14.98
CA SER A 150 -2.80 -5.10 14.98
C SER A 150 -4.13 -5.13 14.24
N GLU A 151 -4.51 -6.28 13.75
CA GLU A 151 -5.82 -6.51 13.16
C GLU A 151 -6.94 -6.35 14.20
N ASP A 152 -8.07 -5.79 13.76
CA ASP A 152 -9.27 -5.67 14.60
C ASP A 152 -10.07 -6.96 14.51
N GLU A 153 -10.27 -7.63 15.64
CA GLU A 153 -11.01 -8.88 15.70
C GLU A 153 -12.44 -8.78 15.17
N ARG A 154 -13.08 -7.63 15.31
CA ARG A 154 -14.45 -7.40 14.79
C ARG A 154 -14.45 -7.44 13.27
N ILE A 155 -13.44 -6.78 12.66
CA ILE A 155 -13.24 -6.82 11.21
C ILE A 155 -12.96 -8.25 10.77
N LEU A 156 -12.05 -8.96 11.45
CA LEU A 156 -11.72 -10.35 11.11
C LEU A 156 -12.96 -11.25 11.12
N ARG A 157 -13.79 -11.18 12.17
CA ARG A 157 -15.01 -11.98 12.28
C ARG A 157 -16.00 -11.70 11.13
N THR A 158 -16.12 -10.44 10.72
CA THR A 158 -17.03 -10.03 9.65
C THR A 158 -16.48 -10.43 8.28
N PHE A 159 -15.16 -10.33 8.10
CA PHE A 159 -14.48 -10.62 6.84
C PHE A 159 -14.48 -12.12 6.50
N TYR A 160 -14.17 -12.98 7.46
CA TYR A 160 -14.09 -14.44 7.22
C TYR A 160 -15.44 -15.07 6.82
N GLN A 161 -16.54 -14.41 7.11
CA GLN A 161 -17.87 -14.92 6.74
C GLN A 161 -18.26 -14.63 5.29
N ARG A 162 -17.50 -13.81 4.53
CA ARG A 162 -17.96 -13.22 3.25
C ARG A 162 -16.88 -13.04 2.18
N GLU A 163 -15.74 -13.67 2.30
CA GLU A 163 -14.70 -13.53 1.28
C GLU A 163 -15.10 -14.15 -0.06
N THR A 164 -15.38 -13.28 -1.05
CA THR A 164 -15.23 -13.64 -2.46
C THR A 164 -14.02 -12.91 -3.00
N PRO A 165 -13.14 -13.57 -3.78
CA PRO A 165 -11.87 -12.98 -4.25
C PRO A 165 -12.00 -11.73 -5.12
N GLU A 166 -13.18 -11.44 -5.66
CA GLU A 166 -13.39 -10.52 -6.80
C GLU A 166 -14.27 -9.30 -6.50
N ALA A 167 -14.85 -9.21 -5.30
CA ALA A 167 -15.75 -8.09 -4.97
C ALA A 167 -15.19 -7.18 -3.87
N PRO A 168 -15.54 -5.88 -3.88
CA PRO A 168 -15.32 -5.01 -2.73
C PRO A 168 -15.92 -5.65 -1.49
N THR A 169 -15.17 -5.65 -0.38
CA THR A 169 -15.65 -6.27 0.84
C THR A 169 -16.72 -5.40 1.47
N VAL A 170 -17.92 -5.91 1.57
CA VAL A 170 -19.01 -5.28 2.32
C VAL A 170 -18.96 -5.79 3.75
N LEU A 171 -18.65 -4.92 4.70
CA LEU A 171 -18.56 -5.24 6.12
C LEU A 171 -19.94 -5.35 6.78
N CYS A 172 -20.96 -4.69 6.24
CA CYS A 172 -22.33 -4.76 6.73
C CYS A 172 -23.26 -5.34 5.68
N ASN A 173 -24.18 -6.22 6.11
CA ASN A 173 -25.24 -6.74 5.29
C ASN A 173 -26.48 -5.89 5.53
N PHE A 174 -26.91 -5.22 4.48
CA PHE A 174 -28.28 -4.74 4.43
C PHE A 174 -29.11 -5.80 3.74
N SER A 175 -30.20 -6.22 4.35
CA SER A 175 -31.25 -6.88 3.59
C SER A 175 -31.73 -5.89 2.53
N PRO A 176 -31.92 -6.29 1.26
CA PRO A 176 -32.48 -5.40 0.24
C PRO A 176 -33.85 -4.82 0.60
N TRP A 177 -34.48 -5.37 1.62
CA TRP A 177 -35.79 -5.00 2.11
C TRP A 177 -35.77 -4.15 3.39
N ASP A 178 -34.59 -3.94 4.00
CA ASP A 178 -34.48 -3.11 5.18
C ASP A 178 -34.52 -1.64 4.76
N LYS A 179 -35.24 -0.83 5.52
CA LYS A 179 -35.09 0.62 5.40
C LYS A 179 -33.73 1.01 5.92
N VAL A 180 -32.92 1.57 5.04
CA VAL A 180 -31.57 2.06 5.36
C VAL A 180 -31.63 3.58 5.43
N ASP A 181 -31.44 4.14 6.62
CA ASP A 181 -31.43 5.61 6.81
C ASP A 181 -30.13 6.24 6.32
N ALA A 182 -29.02 5.50 6.39
CA ALA A 182 -27.71 5.95 5.92
C ALA A 182 -26.82 4.80 5.47
N VAL A 183 -25.94 5.07 4.51
CA VAL A 183 -24.86 4.16 4.09
C VAL A 183 -23.51 4.82 4.40
N ILE A 184 -22.69 4.13 5.19
CA ILE A 184 -21.34 4.58 5.50
C ILE A 184 -20.35 3.83 4.63
N VAL A 185 -19.65 4.55 3.75
CA VAL A 185 -18.56 4.00 2.94
C VAL A 185 -17.23 4.33 3.62
N VAL A 186 -16.45 3.32 3.95
CA VAL A 186 -15.17 3.47 4.64
C VAL A 186 -14.06 2.74 3.90
N ALA A 187 -12.84 3.26 4.01
CA ALA A 187 -11.65 2.64 3.46
C ALA A 187 -10.55 2.57 4.53
N GLY A 188 -9.86 1.43 4.58
CA GLY A 188 -8.79 1.21 5.53
C GLY A 188 -9.29 0.95 6.96
N LYS A 189 -8.43 1.15 7.94
CA LYS A 189 -8.65 0.76 9.35
C LYS A 189 -9.84 1.45 10.01
N ILE A 190 -10.24 2.62 9.58
CA ILE A 190 -11.41 3.33 10.12
C ILE A 190 -12.71 2.50 10.00
N ALA A 191 -12.70 1.47 9.15
CA ALA A 191 -13.80 0.51 9.06
C ALA A 191 -14.14 -0.14 10.41
N GLY A 192 -13.16 -0.36 11.30
CA GLY A 192 -13.38 -0.86 12.65
C GLY A 192 -14.17 0.10 13.55
N GLU A 193 -14.06 1.40 13.32
CA GLU A 193 -14.85 2.41 14.02
C GLU A 193 -16.28 2.48 13.48
N ALA A 194 -16.47 2.28 12.19
CA ALA A 194 -17.79 2.27 11.57
C ALA A 194 -18.65 1.05 11.99
N LEU A 195 -18.03 0.01 12.58
CA LEU A 195 -18.71 -1.18 13.12
C LEU A 195 -19.15 -1.02 14.58
N LYS A 196 -18.90 0.12 15.24
CA LYS A 196 -19.40 0.42 16.58
C LYS A 196 -20.84 0.91 16.54
#